data_49d9c55433e8eff00ebb33a6e1e80c30
#
_entry.id   49d9c55433e8eff00ebb33a6e1e80c30
#
_cell.length_a   1.000
_cell.length_b   1.000
_cell.length_c   1.000
_cell.angle_alpha   90.00
_cell.angle_beta   90.00
_cell.angle_gamma   90.00
#
_symmetry.space_group_name_H-M   'P 1'
#
loop_
_entity.id
_entity.type
_entity.pdbx_description
1 polymer ?
#
loop_
_entity_poly.entity_id
_entity_poly.type
_entity_poly.pdbx_seq_one_letter_code
_entity_poly.pdbx_strand_id
1 'polypeptide(L)'
;MNYQHAFHAGNFADVHKHIVLTLIIEYLRSKPAAFRVIDSHAGAGRYDLTGPEAVRSGEWRDGIARVRSAEATLRQSDAGALFKVYLDAVAALNPGGALRL
;
A
#
# COMPACT_ATOMS: atom_id res chain seq x y z
N MET A 1 -13.52 17.05 -13.45
CA MET A 1 -13.51 16.31 -12.18
C MET A 1 -12.10 16.32 -11.60
N ASN A 2 -11.97 16.76 -10.38
CA ASN A 2 -10.66 16.80 -9.73
C ASN A 2 -10.46 15.52 -8.90
N TYR A 3 -9.59 14.65 -9.40
CA TYR A 3 -9.21 13.45 -8.65
C TYR A 3 -8.27 13.85 -7.51
N GLN A 4 -8.62 13.45 -6.30
CA GLN A 4 -7.78 13.64 -5.12
C GLN A 4 -7.56 12.28 -4.46
N HIS A 5 -6.33 11.78 -4.55
CA HIS A 5 -6.02 10.44 -4.05
C HIS A 5 -6.21 10.31 -2.53
N ALA A 6 -6.14 11.42 -1.79
CA ALA A 6 -6.35 11.41 -0.34
C ALA A 6 -7.70 10.80 0.08
N PHE A 7 -8.72 10.88 -0.77
CA PHE A 7 -10.03 10.25 -0.52
C PHE A 7 -10.02 8.74 -0.77
N HIS A 8 -9.08 8.25 -1.57
CA HIS A 8 -9.05 6.88 -2.09
C HIS A 8 -7.89 6.05 -1.56
N ALA A 9 -6.88 6.69 -0.95
CA ALA A 9 -5.70 6.00 -0.45
C ALA A 9 -6.10 4.84 0.47
N GLY A 10 -5.54 3.68 0.22
CA GLY A 10 -5.82 2.48 1.00
C GLY A 10 -7.11 1.76 0.64
N ASN A 11 -7.87 2.20 -0.40
CA ASN A 11 -9.01 1.43 -0.85
C ASN A 11 -8.55 0.10 -1.49
N PHE A 12 -9.49 -0.79 -1.80
CA PHE A 12 -9.13 -2.13 -2.29
C PHE A 12 -8.31 -2.08 -3.59
N ALA A 13 -8.62 -1.14 -4.49
CA ALA A 13 -7.89 -1.00 -5.75
C ALA A 13 -6.46 -0.51 -5.52
N ASP A 14 -6.29 0.44 -4.60
CA ASP A 14 -4.98 0.96 -4.22
C ASP A 14 -4.11 -0.12 -3.59
N VAL A 15 -4.69 -0.92 -2.70
CA VAL A 15 -4.00 -2.07 -2.08
C VAL A 15 -3.56 -3.07 -3.16
N HIS A 16 -4.45 -3.45 -4.06
CA HIS A 16 -4.14 -4.40 -5.15
C HIS A 16 -2.98 -3.87 -6.00
N LYS A 17 -3.09 -2.63 -6.43
CA LYS A 17 -2.07 -1.97 -7.25
C LYS A 17 -0.70 -2.00 -6.57
N HIS A 18 -0.65 -1.67 -5.29
CA HIS A 18 0.61 -1.58 -4.56
C HIS A 18 1.20 -2.96 -4.23
N ILE A 19 0.39 -3.98 -4.04
CA ILE A 19 0.90 -5.35 -3.92
C ILE A 19 1.66 -5.73 -5.20
N VAL A 20 1.06 -5.49 -6.35
CA VAL A 20 1.70 -5.77 -7.65
C VAL A 20 2.95 -4.92 -7.84
N LEU A 21 2.87 -3.63 -7.54
CA LEU A 21 4.00 -2.71 -7.68
C LEU A 21 5.20 -3.12 -6.81
N THR A 22 4.95 -3.47 -5.56
CA THR A 22 6.04 -3.90 -4.65
C THR A 22 6.68 -5.19 -5.12
N LEU A 23 5.92 -6.12 -5.68
CA LEU A 23 6.47 -7.36 -6.27
C LEU A 23 7.35 -7.06 -7.48
N ILE A 24 6.93 -6.16 -8.35
CA ILE A 24 7.73 -5.75 -9.52
C ILE A 24 9.05 -5.11 -9.08
N ILE A 25 8.98 -4.18 -8.13
CA ILE A 25 10.18 -3.50 -7.64
C ILE A 25 11.14 -4.49 -6.98
N GLU A 26 10.62 -5.41 -6.16
CA GLU A 26 11.45 -6.42 -5.51
C GLU A 26 12.12 -7.34 -6.52
N TYR A 27 11.41 -7.72 -7.56
CA TYR A 27 11.99 -8.50 -8.66
C TYR A 27 13.13 -7.73 -9.34
N LEU A 28 12.92 -6.46 -9.66
CA LEU A 28 13.95 -5.62 -10.31
C LEU A 28 15.18 -5.44 -9.40
N ARG A 29 14.98 -5.29 -8.10
CA ARG A 29 16.07 -5.17 -7.14
C ARG A 29 16.90 -6.45 -7.01
N SER A 30 16.32 -7.60 -7.32
CA SER A 30 17.05 -8.87 -7.29
C SER A 30 18.01 -9.05 -8.48
N LYS A 31 17.90 -8.20 -9.50
CA LYS A 31 18.77 -8.24 -10.68
C LYS A 31 19.97 -7.29 -10.51
N PRO A 32 21.13 -7.61 -11.10
CA PRO A 32 22.30 -6.75 -11.01
C PRO A 32 22.19 -5.46 -11.83
N ALA A 33 21.30 -5.43 -12.83
CA ALA A 33 21.12 -4.25 -13.68
C ALA A 33 20.46 -3.11 -12.90
N ALA A 34 20.91 -1.88 -13.09
CA ALA A 34 20.28 -0.69 -12.56
C ALA A 34 18.91 -0.47 -13.22
N PHE A 35 17.96 0.07 -12.45
CA PHE A 35 16.65 0.43 -12.98
C PHE A 35 16.20 1.79 -12.42
N ARG A 36 15.20 2.37 -13.07
CA ARG A 36 14.61 3.65 -12.67
C ARG A 36 13.10 3.52 -12.60
N VAL A 37 12.50 4.10 -11.58
CA VAL A 37 11.04 4.20 -11.46
C VAL A 37 10.64 5.62 -11.81
N ILE A 38 9.68 5.76 -12.72
CA ILE A 38 9.11 7.06 -13.12
C ILE A 38 7.61 6.99 -12.87
N ASP A 39 7.13 7.86 -12.01
CA ASP A 39 5.69 8.01 -11.75
C ASP A 39 5.22 9.32 -12.40
N SER A 40 4.53 9.21 -13.52
CA SER A 40 4.07 10.37 -14.30
C SER A 40 2.89 11.09 -13.64
N HIS A 41 2.23 10.48 -12.67
CA HIS A 41 1.06 11.02 -11.99
C HIS A 41 1.23 10.92 -10.47
N ALA A 42 2.44 11.18 -10.00
CA ALA A 42 2.77 11.12 -8.58
C ALA A 42 1.93 12.15 -7.79
N GLY A 43 1.39 11.68 -6.67
CA GLY A 43 0.69 12.54 -5.71
C GLY A 43 1.60 12.93 -4.54
N ALA A 44 1.01 13.08 -3.36
CA ALA A 44 1.74 13.44 -2.13
C ALA A 44 2.71 12.36 -1.66
N GLY A 45 2.54 11.14 -2.12
CA GLY A 45 3.42 10.01 -1.81
C GLY A 45 3.11 9.31 -0.51
N ARG A 46 2.60 10.02 0.48
CA ARG A 46 2.19 9.44 1.76
C ARG A 46 0.90 10.09 2.23
N TYR A 47 -0.04 9.27 2.68
CA TYR A 47 -1.38 9.72 3.05
C TYR A 47 -1.71 9.27 4.47
N ASP A 48 -2.21 10.20 5.28
CA ASP A 48 -2.67 9.93 6.63
C ASP A 48 -4.14 9.50 6.57
N LEU A 49 -4.42 8.24 6.91
CA LEU A 49 -5.77 7.69 6.86
C LEU A 49 -6.64 8.13 8.03
N THR A 50 -6.09 8.88 8.98
CA THR A 50 -6.86 9.56 10.01
C THR A 50 -7.24 10.99 9.60
N GLY A 51 -6.77 11.45 8.44
CA GLY A 51 -7.07 12.76 7.91
C GLY A 51 -8.51 12.91 7.43
N PRO A 52 -8.97 14.15 7.20
CA PRO A 52 -10.39 14.42 6.91
C PRO A 52 -10.87 13.76 5.61
N GLU A 53 -10.02 13.68 4.60
CA GLU A 53 -10.38 13.08 3.30
C GLU A 53 -10.66 11.58 3.45
N ALA A 54 -9.75 10.87 4.12
CA ALA A 54 -9.88 9.42 4.33
C ALA A 54 -11.07 9.11 5.26
N VAL A 55 -11.25 9.88 6.32
CA VAL A 55 -12.38 9.70 7.23
C VAL A 55 -13.70 9.93 6.50
N ARG A 56 -13.76 10.93 5.64
CA ARG A 56 -14.98 11.27 4.89
C ARG A 56 -15.38 10.17 3.90
N SER A 57 -14.43 9.63 3.13
CA SER A 57 -14.73 8.59 2.17
C SER A 57 -14.93 7.22 2.82
N GLY A 58 -14.13 6.91 3.84
CA GLY A 58 -14.15 5.62 4.52
C GLY A 58 -13.69 4.43 3.67
N GLU A 59 -13.20 4.67 2.47
CA GLU A 59 -12.86 3.60 1.51
C GLU A 59 -11.73 2.69 2.00
N TRP A 60 -10.81 3.24 2.81
CA TRP A 60 -9.70 2.46 3.37
C TRP A 60 -10.15 1.32 4.28
N ARG A 61 -11.37 1.39 4.81
CA ARG A 61 -11.92 0.35 5.70
C ARG A 61 -12.15 -0.97 4.98
N ASP A 62 -12.50 -0.93 3.70
CA ASP A 62 -12.68 -2.12 2.86
C ASP A 62 -11.40 -2.49 2.09
N GLY A 63 -10.32 -1.77 2.31
CA GLY A 63 -9.01 -2.03 1.72
C GLY A 63 -7.98 -2.39 2.78
N ILE A 64 -7.10 -1.42 3.08
CA ILE A 64 -5.95 -1.67 3.96
C ILE A 64 -6.35 -2.10 5.38
N ALA A 65 -7.47 -1.62 5.91
CA ALA A 65 -7.91 -2.03 7.24
C ALA A 65 -8.20 -3.54 7.30
N ARG A 66 -8.82 -4.08 6.25
CA ARG A 66 -9.09 -5.53 6.14
C ARG A 66 -7.80 -6.32 5.96
N VAL A 67 -6.86 -5.81 5.18
CA VAL A 67 -5.55 -6.43 5.00
C VAL A 67 -4.81 -6.51 6.33
N ARG A 68 -4.79 -5.44 7.10
CA ARG A 68 -4.13 -5.42 8.40
C ARG A 68 -4.79 -6.37 9.40
N SER A 69 -6.10 -6.47 9.38
CA SER A 69 -6.84 -7.43 10.23
C SER A 69 -6.51 -8.88 9.86
N ALA A 70 -6.23 -9.16 8.60
CA ALA A 70 -5.92 -10.49 8.10
C ALA A 70 -4.41 -10.75 7.97
N GLU A 71 -3.57 -9.84 8.44
CA GLU A 71 -2.11 -9.88 8.18
C GLU A 71 -1.46 -11.21 8.55
N ALA A 72 -1.74 -11.71 9.76
CA ALA A 72 -1.15 -12.97 10.21
C ALA A 72 -1.58 -14.13 9.31
N THR A 73 -2.84 -14.19 8.93
CA THR A 73 -3.37 -15.21 8.03
C THR A 73 -2.72 -15.11 6.65
N LEU A 74 -2.58 -13.89 6.12
CA LEU A 74 -1.96 -13.68 4.81
C LEU A 74 -0.49 -14.10 4.81
N ARG A 75 0.27 -13.76 5.86
CA ARG A 75 1.69 -14.13 5.97
C ARG A 75 1.89 -15.64 6.06
N GLN A 76 0.96 -16.35 6.67
CA GLN A 76 1.03 -17.81 6.86
C GLN A 76 0.44 -18.59 5.71
N SER A 77 -0.24 -17.94 4.76
CA SER A 77 -0.84 -18.58 3.60
C SER A 77 0.22 -19.04 2.60
N ASP A 78 -0.18 -19.89 1.65
CA ASP A 78 0.69 -20.32 0.56
C ASP A 78 1.21 -19.14 -0.28
N ALA A 79 0.45 -18.07 -0.33
CA ALA A 79 0.83 -16.82 -1.02
C ALA A 79 1.56 -15.82 -0.10
N GLY A 80 1.95 -16.23 1.10
CA GLY A 80 2.56 -15.33 2.09
C GLY A 80 3.76 -14.57 1.56
N ALA A 81 4.60 -15.22 0.76
CA ALA A 81 5.77 -14.58 0.16
C ALA A 81 5.38 -13.43 -0.79
N LEU A 82 4.24 -13.53 -1.46
CA LEU A 82 3.75 -12.49 -2.36
C LEU A 82 3.28 -11.24 -1.59
N PHE A 83 2.69 -11.43 -0.41
CA PHE A 83 2.20 -10.32 0.40
C PHE A 83 3.30 -9.67 1.26
N LYS A 84 4.35 -10.42 1.57
CA LYS A 84 5.37 -10.00 2.54
C LYS A 84 5.98 -8.64 2.20
N VAL A 85 6.36 -8.41 0.96
CA VAL A 85 7.03 -7.16 0.56
C VAL A 85 6.11 -5.96 0.81
N TYR A 86 4.85 -6.07 0.41
CA TYR A 86 3.86 -5.01 0.63
C TYR A 86 3.60 -4.79 2.11
N LEU A 87 3.36 -5.86 2.87
CA LEU A 87 3.06 -5.77 4.30
C LEU A 87 4.23 -5.16 5.08
N ASP A 88 5.46 -5.53 4.74
CA ASP A 88 6.66 -4.97 5.37
C ASP A 88 6.81 -3.48 5.05
N ALA A 89 6.50 -3.07 3.80
CA ALA A 89 6.54 -1.67 3.40
C ALA A 89 5.50 -0.83 4.18
N VAL A 90 4.28 -1.34 4.31
CA VAL A 90 3.23 -0.68 5.09
C VAL A 90 3.63 -0.57 6.56
N ALA A 91 4.20 -1.63 7.13
CA ALA A 91 4.66 -1.64 8.52
C ALA A 91 5.74 -0.58 8.75
N ALA A 92 6.67 -0.41 7.79
CA ALA A 92 7.73 0.59 7.86
C ALA A 92 7.19 2.03 7.86
N LEU A 93 6.05 2.28 7.19
CA LEU A 93 5.39 3.58 7.18
C LEU A 93 4.60 3.86 8.47
N ASN A 94 4.36 2.85 9.27
CA ASN A 94 3.45 2.94 10.42
C ASN A 94 4.11 2.51 11.73
N PRO A 95 5.26 3.10 12.09
CA PRO A 95 5.88 2.81 13.37
C PRO A 95 4.95 3.24 14.51
N GLY A 96 4.81 2.40 15.54
CA GLY A 96 3.95 2.70 16.67
C GLY A 96 2.45 2.63 16.37
N GLY A 97 2.05 2.00 15.26
CA GLY A 97 0.63 1.78 14.93
C GLY A 97 -0.04 2.94 14.21
N ALA A 98 0.70 3.94 13.74
CA ALA A 98 0.14 4.99 12.89
C ALA A 98 -0.53 4.39 11.65
N LEU A 99 -1.53 5.07 11.09
CA LEU A 99 -2.27 4.59 9.92
C LEU A 99 -2.00 5.50 8.72
N ARG A 100 -0.98 5.13 7.95
CA ARG A 100 -0.51 5.87 6.79
C ARG A 100 -0.26 4.93 5.60
N LEU A 101 -0.42 5.47 4.42
CA LEU A 101 -0.05 4.79 3.17
C LEU A 101 0.65 5.75 2.22
#